data_fc4ec8cbc420dc64db6643c27afffffb
#
_entry.id   fc4ec8cbc420dc64db6643c27afffffb
#
_cell.length_a   1.000
_cell.length_b   1.000
_cell.length_c   1.000
_cell.angle_alpha   90.00
_cell.angle_beta   90.00
_cell.angle_gamma   90.00
#
_symmetry.space_group_name_H-M   'P 1'
#
loop_
_entity.id
_entity.type
_entity.pdbx_description
1 polymer ?
#
loop_
_entity_poly.entity_id
_entity_poly.type
_entity_poly.pdbx_seq_one_letter_code
_entity_poly.pdbx_strand_id
1 'polypeptide(L)'
;MVKKMTDEQQEFLNAEGKVVIKACPGSGKTYTVAHKLLLYVDNWKDYHSGVAVLSFTNVASNEIYEKARSIHGSLGKLGYPHFIGTVDSFIDEFIVLRYGHLYTAGKVRPRIALSDNWKIPYKYWRSECHRNGCVDNIEQFYYGVDKKFYKGNEQVICDRRKAKMLPCQQYKKMLSDKGIVFQNETALFAYQLLKKYPEVASAIAERFPIIIIDEVQDTSINQMAVFDLLSESGMKSIFLVGDPDQSIYEWRNANPECMLQKLEDPNWKTIELTGNFRSSQNICNVTSFFSASLRGNGSNNAIGAWKDEKERPVLLLTKKNSEDEIINYFLDRCSKMG
;
A
#
# COMPACT_ATOMS: atom_id res chain seq x y z
N MET A 1 -22.10 21.34 -9.26
CA MET A 1 -23.05 20.44 -8.59
C MET A 1 -22.25 19.52 -7.66
N VAL A 2 -22.54 19.51 -6.36
CA VAL A 2 -21.97 18.56 -5.42
C VAL A 2 -22.51 17.17 -5.79
N LYS A 3 -21.64 16.25 -6.16
CA LYS A 3 -22.01 14.90 -6.56
C LYS A 3 -22.60 14.20 -5.32
N LYS A 4 -23.85 13.74 -5.40
CA LYS A 4 -24.50 13.03 -4.29
C LYS A 4 -23.72 11.73 -4.03
N MET A 5 -23.32 11.51 -2.80
CA MET A 5 -22.66 10.27 -2.38
C MET A 5 -23.65 9.11 -2.41
N THR A 6 -23.16 7.91 -2.67
CA THR A 6 -23.93 6.68 -2.52
C THR A 6 -24.10 6.32 -1.05
N ASP A 7 -25.05 5.43 -0.75
CA ASP A 7 -25.29 4.99 0.62
C ASP A 7 -24.07 4.28 1.21
N GLU A 8 -23.35 3.48 0.40
CA GLU A 8 -22.10 2.83 0.82
C GLU A 8 -20.98 3.85 1.11
N GLN A 9 -20.85 4.89 0.27
CA GLN A 9 -19.92 5.98 0.54
C GLN A 9 -20.27 6.71 1.84
N GLN A 10 -21.57 6.95 2.09
CA GLN A 10 -22.02 7.57 3.33
C GLN A 10 -21.81 6.66 4.54
N GLU A 11 -21.99 5.34 4.38
CA GLU A 11 -21.65 4.36 5.42
C GLU A 11 -20.18 4.42 5.78
N PHE A 12 -19.27 4.49 4.80
CA PHE A 12 -17.85 4.66 5.06
C PHE A 12 -17.54 5.95 5.81
N LEU A 13 -18.15 7.08 5.43
CA LEU A 13 -17.96 8.34 6.13
C LEU A 13 -18.35 8.26 7.61
N ASN A 14 -19.37 7.49 7.95
CA ASN A 14 -19.85 7.33 9.31
C ASN A 14 -19.17 6.19 10.10
N ALA A 15 -18.39 5.35 9.44
CA ALA A 15 -17.74 4.21 10.09
C ALA A 15 -16.58 4.63 11.00
N GLU A 16 -16.37 3.89 12.09
CA GLU A 16 -15.26 4.04 13.04
C GLU A 16 -14.69 2.67 13.40
N GLY A 17 -13.51 2.64 14.02
CA GLY A 17 -12.82 1.42 14.44
C GLY A 17 -12.01 0.77 13.34
N LYS A 18 -11.96 -0.56 13.28
CA LYS A 18 -11.27 -1.33 12.25
C LYS A 18 -12.21 -1.55 11.07
N VAL A 19 -11.91 -0.90 9.93
CA VAL A 19 -12.78 -0.92 8.74
C VAL A 19 -11.98 -1.27 7.51
N VAL A 20 -12.45 -2.24 6.73
CA VAL A 20 -11.89 -2.58 5.43
C VAL A 20 -12.93 -2.28 4.34
N ILE A 21 -12.49 -1.57 3.31
CA ILE A 21 -13.33 -1.10 2.21
C ILE A 21 -12.88 -1.81 0.93
N LYS A 22 -13.74 -2.72 0.46
CA LYS A 22 -13.58 -3.33 -0.86
C LYS A 22 -14.23 -2.41 -1.89
N ALA A 23 -13.43 -1.87 -2.77
CA ALA A 23 -13.88 -0.92 -3.77
C ALA A 23 -13.74 -1.50 -5.17
N CYS A 24 -14.68 -1.22 -6.05
CA CYS A 24 -14.53 -1.57 -7.45
C CYS A 24 -13.80 -0.45 -8.24
N PRO A 25 -13.29 -0.76 -9.45
CA PRO A 25 -12.73 0.25 -10.33
C PRO A 25 -13.74 1.38 -10.58
N GLY A 26 -13.31 2.63 -10.44
CA GLY A 26 -14.21 3.77 -10.69
C GLY A 26 -15.25 4.04 -9.60
N SER A 27 -15.20 3.41 -8.44
CA SER A 27 -16.13 3.63 -7.32
C SER A 27 -15.93 4.96 -6.58
N GLY A 28 -14.90 5.72 -6.92
CA GLY A 28 -14.58 6.97 -6.27
C GLY A 28 -13.83 6.79 -4.94
N LYS A 29 -13.00 5.77 -4.79
CA LYS A 29 -12.13 5.53 -3.63
C LYS A 29 -11.46 6.82 -3.13
N THR A 30 -10.59 7.41 -3.95
CA THR A 30 -9.83 8.63 -3.62
C THR A 30 -10.73 9.81 -3.22
N TYR A 31 -11.89 9.96 -3.89
CA TYR A 31 -12.89 10.98 -3.55
C TYR A 31 -13.46 10.74 -2.14
N THR A 32 -13.81 9.51 -1.83
CA THR A 32 -14.43 9.16 -0.54
C THR A 32 -13.40 9.24 0.60
N VAL A 33 -12.14 8.80 0.34
CA VAL A 33 -11.01 8.97 1.28
C VAL A 33 -10.75 10.45 1.58
N ALA A 34 -10.74 11.31 0.56
CA ALA A 34 -10.57 12.75 0.76
C ALA A 34 -11.69 13.37 1.62
N HIS A 35 -12.95 12.97 1.41
CA HIS A 35 -14.05 13.40 2.25
C HIS A 35 -13.94 12.89 3.69
N LYS A 36 -13.53 11.64 3.89
CA LYS A 36 -13.30 11.07 5.24
C LYS A 36 -12.22 11.83 5.98
N LEU A 37 -11.11 12.16 5.29
CA LEU A 37 -10.05 13.01 5.84
C LEU A 37 -10.61 14.37 6.29
N LEU A 38 -11.37 15.05 5.42
CA LEU A 38 -11.92 16.36 5.72
C LEU A 38 -12.89 16.35 6.90
N LEU A 39 -13.72 15.31 7.04
CA LEU A 39 -14.59 15.17 8.22
C LEU A 39 -13.81 15.19 9.54
N TYR A 40 -12.64 14.56 9.56
CA TYR A 40 -11.78 14.60 10.74
C TYR A 40 -11.08 15.94 10.89
N VAL A 41 -10.43 16.43 9.83
CA VAL A 41 -9.63 17.65 9.86
C VAL A 41 -10.44 18.89 10.26
N ASP A 42 -11.67 19.00 9.77
CA ASP A 42 -12.54 20.15 10.07
C ASP A 42 -12.95 20.24 11.54
N ASN A 43 -13.04 19.10 12.20
CA ASN A 43 -13.40 18.99 13.61
C ASN A 43 -12.21 18.76 14.55
N TRP A 44 -10.98 18.70 14.01
CA TRP A 44 -9.79 18.39 14.79
C TRP A 44 -9.34 19.58 15.63
N LYS A 45 -9.20 19.35 16.93
CA LYS A 45 -8.84 20.41 17.90
C LYS A 45 -7.50 20.17 18.58
N ASP A 46 -6.96 18.94 18.47
CA ASP A 46 -5.71 18.58 19.13
C ASP A 46 -4.51 18.92 18.23
N TYR A 47 -3.53 19.65 18.81
CA TYR A 47 -2.31 20.04 18.10
C TYR A 47 -1.19 18.98 18.21
N HIS A 48 -1.33 17.99 19.11
CA HIS A 48 -0.30 16.97 19.35
C HIS A 48 -0.58 15.68 18.58
N SER A 49 -1.80 15.43 18.22
CA SER A 49 -2.22 14.28 17.43
C SER A 49 -2.79 14.70 16.08
N GLY A 50 -2.90 13.77 15.15
CA GLY A 50 -3.44 14.05 13.82
C GLY A 50 -3.92 12.79 13.10
N VAL A 51 -4.48 13.00 11.93
CA VAL A 51 -4.87 11.91 11.01
C VAL A 51 -3.71 11.63 10.07
N ALA A 52 -3.39 10.35 9.84
CA ALA A 52 -2.48 9.95 8.78
C ALA A 52 -3.29 9.36 7.62
N VAL A 53 -3.04 9.86 6.39
CA VAL A 53 -3.57 9.29 5.16
C VAL A 53 -2.40 8.81 4.31
N LEU A 54 -2.39 7.52 4.05
CA LEU A 54 -1.27 6.83 3.47
C LEU A 54 -1.67 6.19 2.14
N SER A 55 -0.78 6.20 1.17
CA SER A 55 -0.94 5.49 -0.08
C SER A 55 0.35 4.78 -0.48
N PHE A 56 0.30 3.94 -1.50
CA PHE A 56 1.48 3.20 -1.95
C PHE A 56 2.48 4.07 -2.72
N THR A 57 2.00 5.10 -3.45
CA THR A 57 2.85 5.97 -4.29
C THR A 57 2.69 7.44 -3.93
N ASN A 58 3.73 8.24 -4.21
CA ASN A 58 3.66 9.70 -4.06
C ASN A 58 2.59 10.32 -4.97
N VAL A 59 2.36 9.74 -6.15
CA VAL A 59 1.32 10.23 -7.07
C VAL A 59 -0.06 10.07 -6.46
N ALA A 60 -0.35 8.89 -5.89
CA ALA A 60 -1.64 8.62 -5.26
C ALA A 60 -1.85 9.47 -3.98
N SER A 61 -0.83 9.64 -3.14
CA SER A 61 -0.94 10.51 -1.97
C SER A 61 -1.16 11.98 -2.34
N ASN A 62 -0.50 12.46 -3.41
CA ASN A 62 -0.72 13.80 -3.94
C ASN A 62 -2.13 13.97 -4.54
N GLU A 63 -2.67 12.93 -5.20
CA GLU A 63 -4.05 12.94 -5.71
C GLU A 63 -5.07 13.11 -4.56
N ILE A 64 -4.89 12.39 -3.45
CA ILE A 64 -5.74 12.55 -2.26
C ILE A 64 -5.64 13.97 -1.72
N TYR A 65 -4.41 14.51 -1.59
CA TYR A 65 -4.18 15.87 -1.11
C TYR A 65 -4.87 16.93 -1.99
N GLU A 66 -4.66 16.86 -3.32
CA GLU A 66 -5.27 17.82 -4.25
C GLU A 66 -6.80 17.67 -4.30
N LYS A 67 -7.32 16.45 -4.15
CA LYS A 67 -8.75 16.22 -4.06
C LYS A 67 -9.34 16.84 -2.79
N ALA A 68 -8.74 16.61 -1.64
CA ALA A 68 -9.16 17.22 -0.39
C ALA A 68 -9.10 18.76 -0.45
N ARG A 69 -8.02 19.28 -1.03
CA ARG A 69 -7.85 20.72 -1.28
C ARG A 69 -8.96 21.29 -2.17
N SER A 70 -9.31 20.60 -3.25
CA SER A 70 -10.34 21.06 -4.19
C SER A 70 -11.74 21.09 -3.57
N ILE A 71 -12.01 20.22 -2.60
CA ILE A 71 -13.29 20.15 -1.89
C ILE A 71 -13.36 21.25 -0.81
N HIS A 72 -12.31 21.44 -0.04
CA HIS A 72 -12.32 22.34 1.13
C HIS A 72 -11.99 23.82 0.77
N GLY A 73 -11.30 24.07 -0.35
CA GLY A 73 -10.94 25.43 -0.78
C GLY A 73 -9.85 26.12 0.06
N SER A 74 -9.32 25.50 1.13
CA SER A 74 -8.30 26.05 2.02
C SER A 74 -7.15 25.09 2.27
N LEU A 75 -5.89 25.57 2.15
CA LEU A 75 -4.67 24.78 2.32
C LEU A 75 -4.25 24.55 3.78
N GLY A 76 -4.62 25.48 4.68
CA GLY A 76 -3.99 25.58 6.01
C GLY A 76 -4.29 24.43 6.96
N LYS A 77 -5.34 23.66 6.71
CA LYS A 77 -5.77 22.59 7.61
C LYS A 77 -5.22 21.19 7.29
N LEU A 78 -4.68 20.97 6.09
CA LEU A 78 -4.18 19.66 5.66
C LEU A 78 -2.71 19.38 6.07
N GLY A 79 -2.02 20.37 6.61
CA GLY A 79 -0.66 20.23 7.13
C GLY A 79 -0.63 19.68 8.57
N TYR A 80 0.47 19.99 9.28
CA TYR A 80 0.60 19.62 10.69
C TYR A 80 -0.66 20.01 11.49
N PRO A 81 -1.17 19.13 12.36
CA PRO A 81 -0.62 17.87 12.88
C PRO A 81 -0.90 16.62 12.01
N HIS A 82 -1.60 16.76 10.89
CA HIS A 82 -1.94 15.65 10.01
C HIS A 82 -0.75 15.24 9.13
N PHE A 83 -0.81 14.05 8.56
CA PHE A 83 0.18 13.52 7.65
C PHE A 83 -0.50 12.91 6.42
N ILE A 84 -0.07 13.32 5.23
CA ILE A 84 -0.49 12.73 3.96
C ILE A 84 0.78 12.35 3.21
N GLY A 85 0.96 11.06 2.93
CA GLY A 85 2.18 10.56 2.31
C GLY A 85 2.11 9.09 1.94
N THR A 86 3.29 8.49 1.71
CA THR A 86 3.36 7.06 1.41
C THR A 86 3.45 6.23 2.69
N VAL A 87 3.06 4.95 2.60
CA VAL A 87 3.25 3.95 3.67
C VAL A 87 4.72 3.91 4.10
N ASP A 88 5.65 3.87 3.14
CA ASP A 88 7.08 3.84 3.44
C ASP A 88 7.53 5.11 4.16
N SER A 89 7.15 6.30 3.68
CA SER A 89 7.54 7.55 4.33
C SER A 89 7.00 7.67 5.75
N PHE A 90 5.80 7.16 6.02
CA PHE A 90 5.25 7.10 7.38
C PHE A 90 6.09 6.19 8.30
N ILE A 91 6.39 4.97 7.86
CA ILE A 91 7.21 4.01 8.60
C ILE A 91 8.61 4.57 8.86
N ASP A 92 9.22 5.15 7.83
CA ASP A 92 10.57 5.69 7.89
C ASP A 92 10.64 6.89 8.84
N GLU A 93 9.77 7.87 8.67
CA GLU A 93 9.82 9.14 9.41
C GLU A 93 9.39 8.99 10.87
N PHE A 94 8.27 8.31 11.11
CA PHE A 94 7.69 8.28 12.45
C PHE A 94 8.15 7.10 13.29
N ILE A 95 8.68 6.04 12.71
CA ILE A 95 9.10 4.84 13.45
C ILE A 95 10.61 4.64 13.34
N VAL A 96 11.13 4.34 12.13
CA VAL A 96 12.53 3.91 11.95
C VAL A 96 13.52 5.01 12.31
N LEU A 97 13.43 6.18 11.69
CA LEU A 97 14.37 7.28 11.91
C LEU A 97 14.23 7.91 13.28
N ARG A 98 13.04 7.88 13.88
CA ARG A 98 12.78 8.49 15.18
C ARG A 98 13.17 7.59 16.35
N TYR A 99 12.79 6.33 16.33
CA TYR A 99 12.94 5.39 17.46
C TYR A 99 13.89 4.24 17.18
N GLY A 100 14.37 4.08 15.97
CA GLY A 100 15.19 2.93 15.58
C GLY A 100 16.52 2.80 16.36
N HIS A 101 17.02 3.89 16.93
CA HIS A 101 18.20 3.86 17.81
C HIS A 101 17.98 2.99 19.07
N LEU A 102 16.73 2.78 19.49
CA LEU A 102 16.41 1.87 20.60
C LEU A 102 16.63 0.40 20.23
N TYR A 103 16.54 0.08 18.94
CA TYR A 103 16.61 -1.29 18.44
C TYR A 103 18.00 -1.66 17.89
N THR A 104 18.77 -0.71 17.39
CA THR A 104 20.13 -0.96 16.84
C THR A 104 21.14 -1.29 17.94
N ALA A 105 22.13 -2.10 17.59
CA ALA A 105 23.29 -2.34 18.46
C ALA A 105 24.04 -1.02 18.73
N GLY A 106 24.39 -0.77 19.98
CA GLY A 106 25.08 0.47 20.38
C GLY A 106 24.23 1.74 20.30
N LYS A 107 22.90 1.62 20.16
CA LYS A 107 21.94 2.75 20.09
C LYS A 107 22.26 3.76 18.98
N VAL A 108 22.77 3.26 17.86
CA VAL A 108 23.08 4.09 16.67
C VAL A 108 21.79 4.47 15.94
N ARG A 109 21.66 5.75 15.56
CA ARG A 109 20.51 6.21 14.75
C ARG A 109 20.52 5.52 13.38
N PRO A 110 19.43 4.88 12.96
CA PRO A 110 19.35 4.23 11.66
C PRO A 110 19.54 5.20 10.49
N ARG A 111 20.14 4.65 9.42
CA ARG A 111 20.22 5.28 8.09
C ARG A 111 19.57 4.36 7.09
N ILE A 112 18.63 4.87 6.33
CA ILE A 112 17.95 4.13 5.29
C ILE A 112 18.80 4.17 4.02
N ALA A 113 19.20 3.00 3.55
CA ALA A 113 19.97 2.83 2.32
C ALA A 113 18.99 2.67 1.14
N LEU A 114 19.02 3.66 0.24
CA LEU A 114 18.37 3.55 -1.07
C LEU A 114 19.32 2.83 -2.02
N SER A 115 18.80 1.84 -2.77
CA SER A 115 19.58 0.97 -3.67
C SER A 115 20.47 1.75 -4.65
N ASP A 116 20.01 2.91 -5.11
CA ASP A 116 20.67 3.69 -6.16
C ASP A 116 21.85 4.53 -5.66
N ASN A 117 21.97 4.78 -4.36
CA ASN A 117 22.94 5.72 -3.79
C ASN A 117 24.02 5.06 -2.92
N TRP A 118 23.94 3.74 -2.69
CA TRP A 118 24.84 3.06 -1.78
C TRP A 118 25.81 2.13 -2.50
N LYS A 119 27.07 2.56 -2.61
CA LYS A 119 28.19 1.66 -2.94
C LYS A 119 28.62 0.95 -1.66
N ILE A 120 28.01 -0.18 -1.36
CA ILE A 120 28.44 -1.05 -0.28
C ILE A 120 29.84 -1.59 -0.63
N PRO A 121 30.81 -1.62 0.31
CA PRO A 121 32.09 -2.25 0.06
C PRO A 121 31.88 -3.76 -0.14
N TYR A 122 31.69 -4.17 -1.37
CA TYR A 122 31.30 -5.51 -1.81
C TYR A 122 32.31 -6.63 -1.55
N LYS A 123 33.48 -6.35 -0.98
CA LYS A 123 34.61 -7.30 -0.98
C LYS A 123 34.35 -8.62 -0.27
N TYR A 124 33.43 -8.68 0.68
CA TYR A 124 33.28 -9.87 1.52
C TYR A 124 32.22 -10.88 1.04
N TRP A 125 31.03 -10.43 0.69
CA TRP A 125 29.95 -11.35 0.37
C TRP A 125 29.96 -11.79 -1.10
N ARG A 126 30.34 -10.90 -2.01
CA ARG A 126 30.34 -11.16 -3.44
C ARG A 126 31.33 -12.26 -3.86
N SER A 127 32.50 -12.32 -3.24
CA SER A 127 33.53 -13.33 -3.55
C SER A 127 33.05 -14.75 -3.20
N GLU A 128 32.28 -14.93 -2.14
CA GLU A 128 31.83 -16.25 -1.71
C GLU A 128 30.55 -16.69 -2.46
N CYS A 129 29.60 -15.78 -2.68
CA CYS A 129 28.38 -16.07 -3.42
C CYS A 129 28.65 -16.22 -4.92
N HIS A 130 29.51 -15.38 -5.52
CA HIS A 130 29.93 -15.53 -6.93
C HIS A 130 30.61 -16.87 -7.23
N ARG A 131 31.47 -17.37 -6.34
CA ARG A 131 32.07 -18.71 -6.49
C ARG A 131 31.04 -19.84 -6.52
N ASN A 132 29.78 -19.56 -6.07
CA ASN A 132 28.67 -20.50 -6.03
C ASN A 132 27.51 -20.12 -6.96
N GLY A 133 27.79 -19.27 -7.96
CA GLY A 133 26.84 -18.90 -9.01
C GLY A 133 25.74 -17.88 -8.62
N CYS A 134 25.76 -17.33 -7.41
CA CYS A 134 24.82 -16.28 -7.05
C CYS A 134 25.33 -14.91 -7.53
N VAL A 135 24.58 -14.27 -8.41
CA VAL A 135 24.87 -12.95 -9.00
C VAL A 135 23.98 -11.83 -8.49
N ASP A 136 23.07 -12.15 -7.58
CA ASP A 136 22.08 -11.21 -7.08
C ASP A 136 22.68 -10.13 -6.16
N ASN A 137 22.09 -8.95 -6.18
CA ASN A 137 22.46 -7.86 -5.30
C ASN A 137 21.82 -8.06 -3.91
N ILE A 138 22.53 -7.66 -2.84
CA ILE A 138 22.08 -7.88 -1.47
C ILE A 138 20.82 -7.10 -1.10
N GLU A 139 20.60 -5.96 -1.72
CA GLU A 139 19.41 -5.12 -1.56
C GLU A 139 18.12 -5.79 -2.05
N GLN A 140 18.22 -6.81 -2.90
CA GLN A 140 17.06 -7.55 -3.38
C GLN A 140 16.48 -8.52 -2.35
N PHE A 141 17.28 -8.85 -1.33
CA PHE A 141 16.88 -9.79 -0.29
C PHE A 141 16.32 -9.08 0.93
N TYR A 142 15.34 -9.69 1.58
CA TYR A 142 14.78 -9.20 2.84
C TYR A 142 14.22 -10.33 3.70
N TYR A 143 13.99 -10.05 4.98
CA TYR A 143 13.29 -10.96 5.88
C TYR A 143 11.80 -10.63 5.93
N GLY A 144 10.95 -11.69 5.97
CA GLY A 144 9.55 -11.57 6.34
C GLY A 144 9.33 -11.62 7.85
N VAL A 145 8.14 -11.19 8.30
CA VAL A 145 7.70 -11.33 9.70
C VAL A 145 7.64 -12.79 10.14
N ASP A 146 7.48 -13.72 9.20
CA ASP A 146 7.54 -15.17 9.38
C ASP A 146 8.96 -15.71 9.58
N LYS A 147 9.96 -14.82 9.64
CA LYS A 147 11.41 -15.10 9.79
C LYS A 147 12.04 -15.83 8.60
N LYS A 148 11.34 -15.97 7.50
CA LYS A 148 11.91 -16.50 6.27
C LYS A 148 12.63 -15.41 5.49
N PHE A 149 13.53 -15.82 4.60
CA PHE A 149 14.33 -14.93 3.79
C PHE A 149 13.85 -14.96 2.34
N TYR A 150 13.60 -13.80 1.76
CA TYR A 150 12.93 -13.64 0.47
C TYR A 150 13.76 -12.86 -0.52
N LYS A 151 13.50 -13.09 -1.81
CA LYS A 151 13.84 -12.23 -2.94
C LYS A 151 12.57 -12.04 -3.77
N GLY A 152 12.08 -10.82 -3.85
CA GLY A 152 10.71 -10.61 -4.36
C GLY A 152 9.71 -11.39 -3.51
N ASN A 153 8.75 -12.07 -4.13
CA ASN A 153 7.78 -12.90 -3.42
C ASN A 153 8.25 -14.36 -3.22
N GLU A 154 9.46 -14.71 -3.66
CA GLU A 154 9.99 -16.06 -3.57
C GLU A 154 10.85 -16.25 -2.33
N GLN A 155 10.60 -17.34 -1.60
CA GLN A 155 11.47 -17.74 -0.48
C GLN A 155 12.82 -18.18 -1.03
N VAL A 156 13.91 -17.59 -0.51
CA VAL A 156 15.27 -17.95 -0.89
C VAL A 156 15.64 -19.31 -0.28
N ILE A 157 15.83 -20.30 -1.14
CA ILE A 157 16.36 -21.63 -0.78
C ILE A 157 17.78 -21.70 -1.33
N CYS A 158 18.80 -21.61 -0.46
CA CYS A 158 20.18 -21.73 -0.85
C CYS A 158 20.70 -23.13 -0.45
N ASP A 159 21.36 -23.84 -1.39
CA ASP A 159 21.84 -25.21 -1.17
C ASP A 159 22.96 -25.36 -0.13
N ARG A 160 23.41 -24.28 0.48
CA ARG A 160 24.42 -24.27 1.53
C ARG A 160 23.88 -24.70 2.90
N ARG A 161 23.29 -25.89 2.97
CA ARG A 161 22.67 -26.45 4.17
C ARG A 161 23.61 -26.67 5.37
N LYS A 162 24.93 -26.44 5.21
CA LYS A 162 25.93 -26.65 6.29
C LYS A 162 26.23 -25.42 7.15
N ALA A 163 25.82 -24.22 6.73
CA ALA A 163 26.06 -22.99 7.51
C ALA A 163 24.81 -22.65 8.35
N LYS A 164 25.01 -22.28 9.63
CA LYS A 164 23.91 -21.82 10.51
C LYS A 164 23.20 -20.58 9.96
N MET A 165 23.86 -19.82 9.11
CA MET A 165 23.34 -18.60 8.49
C MET A 165 24.03 -18.39 7.14
N LEU A 166 23.25 -18.00 6.12
CA LEU A 166 23.80 -17.70 4.79
C LEU A 166 24.68 -16.44 4.82
N PRO A 167 25.71 -16.31 3.94
CA PRO A 167 26.57 -15.12 3.90
C PRO A 167 25.80 -13.81 3.70
N CYS A 168 24.76 -13.80 2.86
CA CYS A 168 23.87 -12.64 2.66
C CYS A 168 23.12 -12.28 3.95
N GLN A 169 22.64 -13.24 4.72
CA GLN A 169 21.97 -13.03 6.00
C GLN A 169 22.94 -12.46 7.04
N GLN A 170 24.17 -13.01 7.13
CA GLN A 170 25.21 -12.51 8.03
C GLN A 170 25.56 -11.06 7.71
N TYR A 171 25.68 -10.74 6.42
CA TYR A 171 26.01 -9.40 5.99
C TYR A 171 24.88 -8.40 6.28
N LYS A 172 23.62 -8.77 6.02
CA LYS A 172 22.46 -7.95 6.37
C LYS A 172 22.36 -7.69 7.87
N LYS A 173 22.60 -8.71 8.68
CA LYS A 173 22.67 -8.55 10.14
C LYS A 173 23.77 -7.57 10.55
N MET A 174 24.98 -7.71 10.00
CA MET A 174 26.10 -6.79 10.28
C MET A 174 25.74 -5.34 9.90
N LEU A 175 25.05 -5.11 8.80
CA LEU A 175 24.60 -3.77 8.37
C LEU A 175 23.55 -3.22 9.34
N SER A 176 22.57 -4.01 9.69
CA SER A 176 21.53 -3.64 10.66
C SER A 176 22.13 -3.32 12.03
N ASP A 177 23.10 -4.11 12.51
CA ASP A 177 23.83 -3.84 13.75
C ASP A 177 24.58 -2.50 13.72
N LYS A 178 25.01 -2.06 12.53
CA LYS A 178 25.61 -0.73 12.30
C LYS A 178 24.58 0.38 12.05
N GLY A 179 23.31 0.10 12.16
CA GLY A 179 22.23 1.04 11.91
C GLY A 179 21.96 1.32 10.43
N ILE A 180 22.39 0.43 9.53
CA ILE A 180 22.11 0.55 8.09
C ILE A 180 20.95 -0.39 7.76
N VAL A 181 19.82 0.18 7.33
CA VAL A 181 18.60 -0.54 6.99
C VAL A 181 18.27 -0.26 5.53
N PHE A 182 18.05 -1.30 4.73
CA PHE A 182 17.58 -1.11 3.35
C PHE A 182 16.09 -0.76 3.31
N GLN A 183 15.67 0.00 2.28
CA GLN A 183 14.28 0.44 2.13
C GLN A 183 13.28 -0.73 2.20
N ASN A 184 13.57 -1.87 1.59
CA ASN A 184 12.71 -3.05 1.62
C ASN A 184 12.69 -3.78 2.98
N GLU A 185 13.49 -3.35 3.95
CA GLU A 185 13.57 -3.92 5.30
C GLU A 185 13.04 -2.97 6.38
N THR A 186 12.74 -1.71 6.04
CA THR A 186 12.30 -0.70 7.03
C THR A 186 11.01 -1.14 7.73
N ALA A 187 10.06 -1.73 7.01
CA ALA A 187 8.81 -2.22 7.61
C ALA A 187 9.05 -3.37 8.60
N LEU A 188 9.90 -4.35 8.29
CA LEU A 188 10.25 -5.40 9.24
C LEU A 188 10.98 -4.84 10.46
N PHE A 189 11.93 -3.93 10.23
CA PHE A 189 12.66 -3.26 11.30
C PHE A 189 11.70 -2.51 12.23
N ALA A 190 10.75 -1.75 11.65
CA ALA A 190 9.71 -1.06 12.40
C ALA A 190 8.84 -2.04 13.21
N TYR A 191 8.36 -3.11 12.59
CA TYR A 191 7.58 -4.14 13.28
C TYR A 191 8.32 -4.73 14.48
N GLN A 192 9.58 -5.12 14.30
CA GLN A 192 10.39 -5.69 15.36
C GLN A 192 10.67 -4.69 16.49
N LEU A 193 10.90 -3.42 16.15
CA LEU A 193 11.06 -2.34 17.11
C LEU A 193 9.78 -2.15 17.94
N LEU A 194 8.63 -1.99 17.28
CA LEU A 194 7.36 -1.78 17.96
C LEU A 194 6.96 -2.97 18.84
N LYS A 195 7.23 -4.20 18.38
CA LYS A 195 6.98 -5.41 19.17
C LYS A 195 7.86 -5.49 20.43
N LYS A 196 9.10 -4.99 20.34
CA LYS A 196 10.05 -4.97 21.46
C LYS A 196 9.78 -3.83 22.43
N TYR A 197 9.24 -2.72 21.94
CA TYR A 197 8.95 -1.49 22.68
C TYR A 197 7.48 -1.07 22.47
N PRO A 198 6.53 -1.74 23.16
CA PRO A 198 5.08 -1.44 23.00
C PRO A 198 4.72 0.00 23.34
N GLU A 199 5.47 0.65 24.21
CA GLU A 199 5.31 2.07 24.53
C GLU A 199 5.53 2.98 23.32
N VAL A 200 6.41 2.61 22.39
CA VAL A 200 6.60 3.32 21.14
C VAL A 200 5.38 3.13 20.23
N ALA A 201 4.83 1.92 20.17
CA ALA A 201 3.63 1.64 19.39
C ALA A 201 2.44 2.47 19.91
N SER A 202 2.24 2.54 21.22
CA SER A 202 1.22 3.37 21.86
C SER A 202 1.43 4.86 21.57
N ALA A 203 2.67 5.36 21.66
CA ALA A 203 2.97 6.76 21.35
C ALA A 203 2.69 7.11 19.88
N ILE A 204 2.91 6.18 18.93
CA ILE A 204 2.53 6.36 17.52
C ILE A 204 1.01 6.35 17.36
N ALA A 205 0.31 5.43 18.03
CA ALA A 205 -1.15 5.35 18.01
C ALA A 205 -1.81 6.61 18.61
N GLU A 206 -1.23 7.19 19.67
CA GLU A 206 -1.66 8.49 20.24
C GLU A 206 -1.37 9.64 19.27
N ARG A 207 -0.19 9.64 18.61
CA ARG A 207 0.17 10.68 17.64
C ARG A 207 -0.71 10.64 16.41
N PHE A 208 -1.10 9.45 15.96
CA PHE A 208 -1.99 9.21 14.82
C PHE A 208 -3.12 8.25 15.21
N PRO A 209 -4.11 8.74 15.99
CA PRO A 209 -5.22 7.88 16.43
C PRO A 209 -6.12 7.42 15.29
N ILE A 210 -5.97 8.03 14.12
CA ILE A 210 -6.70 7.66 12.91
C ILE A 210 -5.71 7.51 11.77
N ILE A 211 -5.71 6.33 11.14
CA ILE A 211 -4.96 6.04 9.92
C ILE A 211 -5.92 5.60 8.82
N ILE A 212 -5.76 6.14 7.62
CA ILE A 212 -6.44 5.72 6.40
C ILE A 212 -5.36 5.27 5.41
N ILE A 213 -5.45 4.04 4.92
CA ILE A 213 -4.51 3.48 3.95
C ILE A 213 -5.29 3.24 2.65
N ASP A 214 -4.95 3.99 1.60
CA ASP A 214 -5.49 3.81 0.25
C ASP A 214 -4.58 2.87 -0.56
N GLU A 215 -5.16 2.18 -1.53
CA GLU A 215 -4.52 1.16 -2.37
C GLU A 215 -3.86 0.05 -1.53
N VAL A 216 -4.56 -0.41 -0.48
CA VAL A 216 -4.04 -1.36 0.50
C VAL A 216 -3.65 -2.72 -0.11
N GLN A 217 -4.19 -3.09 -1.28
CA GLN A 217 -3.81 -4.31 -2.01
C GLN A 217 -2.34 -4.32 -2.45
N ASP A 218 -1.69 -3.15 -2.47
CA ASP A 218 -0.28 -3.01 -2.85
C ASP A 218 0.67 -3.03 -1.65
N THR A 219 0.16 -3.18 -0.43
CA THR A 219 0.98 -3.28 0.79
C THR A 219 1.65 -4.65 0.90
N SER A 220 2.85 -4.67 1.48
CA SER A 220 3.56 -5.92 1.80
C SER A 220 3.10 -6.51 3.14
N ILE A 221 3.37 -7.80 3.35
CA ILE A 221 3.10 -8.48 4.63
C ILE A 221 3.78 -7.74 5.81
N ASN A 222 5.02 -7.26 5.61
CA ASN A 222 5.76 -6.57 6.65
C ASN A 222 5.13 -5.20 6.99
N GLN A 223 4.65 -4.46 6.00
CA GLN A 223 3.95 -3.19 6.20
C GLN A 223 2.60 -3.42 6.91
N MET A 224 1.83 -4.42 6.48
CA MET A 224 0.56 -4.74 7.13
C MET A 224 0.76 -5.13 8.60
N ALA A 225 1.80 -5.92 8.92
CA ALA A 225 2.10 -6.30 10.30
C ALA A 225 2.42 -5.10 11.21
N VAL A 226 3.03 -4.02 10.65
CA VAL A 226 3.21 -2.75 11.39
C VAL A 226 1.86 -2.14 11.76
N PHE A 227 0.94 -2.04 10.79
CA PHE A 227 -0.37 -1.43 11.01
C PHE A 227 -1.27 -2.28 11.90
N ASP A 228 -1.20 -3.61 11.80
CA ASP A 228 -1.90 -4.51 12.71
C ASP A 228 -1.47 -4.25 14.16
N LEU A 229 -0.16 -4.19 14.40
CA LEU A 229 0.38 -3.91 15.73
C LEU A 229 -0.03 -2.52 16.24
N LEU A 230 0.03 -1.49 15.40
CA LEU A 230 -0.44 -0.15 15.76
C LEU A 230 -1.93 -0.14 16.08
N SER A 231 -2.75 -0.87 15.30
CA SER A 231 -4.20 -0.97 15.53
C SER A 231 -4.54 -1.61 16.87
N GLU A 232 -3.65 -2.47 17.41
CA GLU A 232 -3.79 -3.11 18.71
C GLU A 232 -3.22 -2.27 19.86
N SER A 233 -2.49 -1.20 19.54
CA SER A 233 -1.77 -0.37 20.52
C SER A 233 -2.53 0.89 20.95
N GLY A 234 -3.87 0.92 20.79
CA GLY A 234 -4.72 2.02 21.25
C GLY A 234 -5.18 3.00 20.17
N MET A 235 -5.03 2.65 18.88
CA MET A 235 -5.61 3.44 17.79
C MET A 235 -7.14 3.53 17.90
N LYS A 236 -7.68 4.72 17.60
CA LYS A 236 -9.12 4.93 17.57
C LYS A 236 -9.76 4.30 16.33
N SER A 237 -9.17 4.52 15.16
CA SER A 237 -9.68 3.96 13.90
C SER A 237 -8.57 3.71 12.89
N ILE A 238 -8.71 2.60 12.15
CA ILE A 238 -7.90 2.29 10.98
C ILE A 238 -8.81 1.90 9.82
N PHE A 239 -8.58 2.51 8.66
CA PHE A 239 -9.34 2.28 7.45
C PHE A 239 -8.40 1.74 6.37
N LEU A 240 -8.71 0.55 5.86
CA LEU A 240 -8.01 -0.08 4.75
C LEU A 240 -8.89 0.02 3.51
N VAL A 241 -8.47 0.78 2.52
CA VAL A 241 -9.22 1.02 1.29
C VAL A 241 -8.47 0.42 0.12
N GLY A 242 -9.12 -0.41 -0.68
CA GLY A 242 -8.44 -1.03 -1.81
C GLY A 242 -9.37 -1.83 -2.72
N ASP A 243 -8.76 -2.38 -3.74
CA ASP A 243 -9.38 -3.28 -4.71
C ASP A 243 -8.45 -4.47 -4.95
N PRO A 244 -8.77 -5.66 -4.41
CA PRO A 244 -7.90 -6.83 -4.55
C PRO A 244 -7.62 -7.21 -6.01
N ASP A 245 -8.56 -6.91 -6.93
CA ASP A 245 -8.42 -7.22 -8.35
C ASP A 245 -7.50 -6.22 -9.10
N GLN A 246 -7.09 -5.13 -8.47
CA GLN A 246 -6.19 -4.12 -9.03
C GLN A 246 -4.74 -4.23 -8.55
N SER A 247 -4.36 -5.28 -7.83
CA SER A 247 -2.97 -5.48 -7.42
C SER A 247 -2.08 -5.78 -8.63
N ILE A 248 -1.21 -4.81 -8.97
CA ILE A 248 -0.28 -4.91 -10.11
C ILE A 248 1.18 -4.81 -9.68
N TYR A 249 1.45 -4.65 -8.38
CA TYR A 249 2.78 -4.44 -7.82
C TYR A 249 3.34 -5.66 -7.07
N GLU A 250 2.90 -6.88 -7.41
CA GLU A 250 3.42 -8.12 -6.81
C GLU A 250 4.95 -8.21 -6.90
N TRP A 251 5.55 -7.69 -7.97
CA TRP A 251 7.00 -7.61 -8.14
C TRP A 251 7.70 -6.66 -7.14
N ARG A 252 6.96 -5.79 -6.45
CA ARG A 252 7.41 -4.93 -5.34
C ARG A 252 7.02 -5.47 -3.98
N ASN A 253 6.76 -6.77 -3.85
CA ASN A 253 6.35 -7.44 -2.63
C ASN A 253 4.91 -7.08 -2.18
N ALA A 254 4.08 -6.50 -3.05
CA ALA A 254 2.67 -6.33 -2.79
C ALA A 254 2.01 -7.69 -2.55
N ASN A 255 1.14 -7.76 -1.54
CA ASN A 255 0.44 -8.99 -1.22
C ASN A 255 -1.05 -8.71 -0.98
N PRO A 256 -1.90 -8.88 -2.02
CA PRO A 256 -3.34 -8.65 -1.90
C PRO A 256 -4.02 -9.57 -0.88
N GLU A 257 -3.39 -10.70 -0.55
CA GLU A 257 -3.88 -11.64 0.47
C GLU A 257 -4.02 -10.96 1.83
N CYS A 258 -3.16 -9.97 2.14
CA CYS A 258 -3.28 -9.19 3.37
C CYS A 258 -4.63 -8.48 3.48
N MET A 259 -5.15 -7.95 2.37
CA MET A 259 -6.46 -7.32 2.33
C MET A 259 -7.58 -8.37 2.38
N LEU A 260 -7.46 -9.46 1.63
CA LEU A 260 -8.46 -10.54 1.61
C LEU A 260 -8.68 -11.12 3.01
N GLN A 261 -7.62 -11.36 3.76
CA GLN A 261 -7.71 -11.81 5.16
C GLN A 261 -8.48 -10.83 6.05
N LYS A 262 -8.35 -9.51 5.84
CA LYS A 262 -9.11 -8.51 6.59
C LYS A 262 -10.59 -8.47 6.21
N LEU A 263 -10.92 -8.76 4.95
CA LEU A 263 -12.31 -8.89 4.50
C LEU A 263 -13.04 -10.06 5.14
N GLU A 264 -12.31 -11.12 5.51
CA GLU A 264 -12.85 -12.32 6.15
C GLU A 264 -12.77 -12.29 7.70
N ASP A 265 -12.02 -11.35 8.27
CA ASP A 265 -11.82 -11.24 9.72
C ASP A 265 -13.05 -10.58 10.39
N PRO A 266 -13.75 -11.28 11.32
CA PRO A 266 -14.93 -10.73 11.98
C PRO A 266 -14.65 -9.53 12.88
N ASN A 267 -13.40 -9.24 13.21
CA ASN A 267 -13.01 -8.04 13.95
C ASN A 267 -12.94 -6.78 13.08
N TRP A 268 -13.07 -6.92 11.77
CA TRP A 268 -13.09 -5.83 10.81
C TRP A 268 -14.49 -5.61 10.25
N LYS A 269 -14.95 -4.37 10.26
CA LYS A 269 -16.17 -4.01 9.53
C LYS A 269 -15.87 -3.92 8.05
N THR A 270 -16.53 -4.73 7.24
CA THR A 270 -16.41 -4.70 5.77
C THR A 270 -17.46 -3.77 5.17
N ILE A 271 -17.04 -2.88 4.25
CA ILE A 271 -17.91 -2.03 3.42
C ILE A 271 -17.53 -2.26 1.96
N GLU A 272 -18.52 -2.44 1.09
CA GLU A 272 -18.30 -2.62 -0.35
C GLU A 272 -18.76 -1.42 -1.14
N LEU A 273 -17.87 -0.79 -1.92
CA LEU A 273 -18.23 0.28 -2.86
C LEU A 273 -18.48 -0.32 -4.24
N THR A 274 -19.72 -0.61 -4.57
CA THR A 274 -20.12 -1.34 -5.79
C THR A 274 -20.47 -0.43 -6.96
N GLY A 275 -20.72 0.86 -6.73
CA GLY A 275 -21.09 1.83 -7.74
C GLY A 275 -19.91 2.29 -8.58
N ASN A 276 -19.93 2.12 -9.90
CA ASN A 276 -18.91 2.59 -10.83
C ASN A 276 -19.35 3.92 -11.49
N PHE A 277 -18.59 4.99 -11.21
CA PHE A 277 -18.81 6.33 -11.77
C PHE A 277 -18.04 6.58 -13.09
N ARG A 278 -17.13 5.68 -13.47
CA ARG A 278 -16.18 5.86 -14.57
C ARG A 278 -16.68 5.26 -15.87
N SER A 279 -17.22 4.06 -15.81
CA SER A 279 -17.41 3.19 -16.97
C SER A 279 -18.90 2.96 -17.27
N SER A 280 -19.21 2.56 -18.50
CA SER A 280 -20.55 2.09 -18.87
C SER A 280 -20.84 0.70 -18.29
N GLN A 281 -22.12 0.31 -18.26
CA GLN A 281 -22.52 -1.01 -17.75
C GLN A 281 -21.89 -2.14 -18.59
N ASN A 282 -21.73 -1.94 -19.88
CA ASN A 282 -21.06 -2.93 -20.75
C ASN A 282 -19.62 -3.20 -20.34
N ILE A 283 -18.86 -2.16 -19.97
CA ILE A 283 -17.49 -2.31 -19.45
C ILE A 283 -17.51 -2.97 -18.07
N CYS A 284 -18.41 -2.57 -17.19
CA CYS A 284 -18.56 -3.18 -15.87
C CYS A 284 -18.83 -4.68 -15.96
N ASN A 285 -19.69 -5.11 -16.87
CA ASN A 285 -20.01 -6.53 -17.09
C ASN A 285 -18.79 -7.33 -17.55
N VAL A 286 -17.99 -6.78 -18.48
CA VAL A 286 -16.77 -7.44 -18.97
C VAL A 286 -15.70 -7.50 -17.91
N THR A 287 -15.45 -6.41 -17.19
CA THR A 287 -14.44 -6.40 -16.11
C THR A 287 -14.82 -7.34 -14.97
N SER A 288 -16.10 -7.43 -14.63
CA SER A 288 -16.58 -8.37 -13.61
C SER A 288 -16.33 -9.84 -13.99
N PHE A 289 -16.34 -10.17 -15.28
CA PHE A 289 -16.02 -11.52 -15.75
C PHE A 289 -14.56 -11.91 -15.47
N PHE A 290 -13.65 -10.95 -15.51
CA PHE A 290 -12.22 -11.17 -15.22
C PHE A 290 -11.87 -11.02 -13.74
N SER A 291 -12.78 -10.45 -12.93
CA SER A 291 -12.55 -10.27 -11.50
C SER A 291 -12.54 -11.61 -10.75
N ALA A 292 -11.48 -11.89 -10.03
CA ALA A 292 -11.39 -13.06 -9.16
C ALA A 292 -12.31 -12.93 -7.93
N SER A 293 -12.45 -11.70 -7.42
CA SER A 293 -13.22 -11.40 -6.21
C SER A 293 -14.74 -11.37 -6.46
N LEU A 294 -15.17 -11.27 -7.74
CA LEU A 294 -16.58 -11.22 -8.13
C LEU A 294 -17.09 -12.51 -8.78
N ARG A 295 -16.28 -13.58 -8.85
CA ARG A 295 -16.68 -14.84 -9.48
C ARG A 295 -17.97 -15.38 -8.86
N GLY A 296 -19.07 -15.28 -9.63
CA GLY A 296 -20.39 -15.78 -9.26
C GLY A 296 -21.31 -14.82 -8.51
N ASN A 297 -20.89 -13.62 -8.15
CA ASN A 297 -21.65 -12.70 -7.28
C ASN A 297 -22.06 -11.37 -7.92
N GLY A 298 -22.32 -11.32 -9.22
CA GLY A 298 -22.86 -10.13 -9.86
C GLY A 298 -21.83 -9.22 -10.53
N SER A 299 -22.27 -8.12 -11.07
CA SER A 299 -21.46 -7.09 -11.72
C SER A 299 -21.49 -5.77 -10.94
N ASN A 300 -20.41 -4.99 -11.05
CA ASN A 300 -20.42 -3.63 -10.58
C ASN A 300 -21.46 -2.79 -11.34
N ASN A 301 -22.15 -1.89 -10.63
CA ASN A 301 -23.22 -1.08 -11.21
C ASN A 301 -22.67 0.23 -11.76
N ALA A 302 -22.85 0.48 -13.05
CA ALA A 302 -22.54 1.76 -13.64
C ALA A 302 -23.56 2.82 -13.18
N ILE A 303 -23.06 3.84 -12.46
CA ILE A 303 -23.90 4.93 -11.91
C ILE A 303 -23.40 6.32 -12.33
N GLY A 304 -22.33 6.38 -13.13
CA GLY A 304 -21.73 7.62 -13.62
C GLY A 304 -22.46 8.21 -14.85
N ALA A 305 -21.83 9.24 -15.43
CA ALA A 305 -22.35 9.91 -16.61
C ALA A 305 -22.45 8.99 -17.85
N TRP A 306 -21.60 7.97 -17.91
CA TRP A 306 -21.51 7.03 -19.03
C TRP A 306 -22.30 5.73 -18.81
N LYS A 307 -23.14 5.63 -17.78
CA LYS A 307 -23.87 4.41 -17.42
C LYS A 307 -24.72 3.85 -18.56
N ASP A 308 -25.32 4.73 -19.37
CA ASP A 308 -26.22 4.38 -20.46
C ASP A 308 -25.51 4.26 -21.83
N GLU A 309 -24.16 4.39 -21.85
CA GLU A 309 -23.37 4.25 -23.07
C GLU A 309 -23.49 2.84 -23.62
N LYS A 310 -23.87 2.73 -24.91
CA LYS A 310 -24.18 1.46 -25.55
C LYS A 310 -23.00 0.82 -26.30
N GLU A 311 -21.89 1.53 -26.38
CA GLU A 311 -20.69 0.99 -27.03
C GLU A 311 -20.28 -0.33 -26.39
N ARG A 312 -20.03 -1.34 -27.22
CA ARG A 312 -19.63 -2.67 -26.76
C ARG A 312 -18.12 -2.77 -26.66
N PRO A 313 -17.59 -3.36 -25.58
CA PRO A 313 -16.20 -3.74 -25.52
C PRO A 313 -15.81 -4.64 -26.68
N VAL A 314 -14.62 -4.44 -27.23
CA VAL A 314 -14.12 -5.19 -28.39
C VAL A 314 -12.95 -6.04 -27.94
N LEU A 315 -12.98 -7.34 -28.24
CA LEU A 315 -11.85 -8.24 -28.08
C LEU A 315 -11.04 -8.23 -29.38
N LEU A 316 -9.81 -7.74 -29.32
CA LEU A 316 -8.87 -7.76 -30.40
C LEU A 316 -7.94 -8.97 -30.29
N LEU A 317 -8.02 -9.89 -31.25
CA LEU A 317 -7.12 -11.03 -31.33
C LEU A 317 -5.99 -10.69 -32.29
N THR A 318 -4.77 -10.64 -31.81
CA THR A 318 -3.58 -10.31 -32.57
C THR A 318 -2.54 -11.41 -32.52
N LYS A 319 -1.61 -11.44 -33.48
CA LYS A 319 -0.44 -12.31 -33.41
C LYS A 319 0.57 -11.79 -32.38
N LYS A 320 1.44 -12.67 -31.91
CA LYS A 320 2.53 -12.30 -31.03
C LYS A 320 3.40 -11.20 -31.69
N ASN A 321 3.70 -10.12 -30.93
CA ASN A 321 4.46 -8.94 -31.42
C ASN A 321 3.73 -8.02 -32.41
N SER A 322 2.43 -7.81 -32.26
CA SER A 322 1.60 -6.92 -33.07
C SER A 322 1.15 -5.65 -32.35
N GLU A 323 2.04 -5.06 -31.56
CA GLU A 323 1.75 -3.84 -30.76
C GLU A 323 1.26 -2.69 -31.64
N ASP A 324 1.89 -2.50 -32.80
CA ASP A 324 1.49 -1.47 -33.80
C ASP A 324 0.07 -1.69 -34.33
N GLU A 325 -0.36 -2.95 -34.54
CA GLU A 325 -1.72 -3.27 -34.97
C GLU A 325 -2.75 -2.86 -33.91
N ILE A 326 -2.45 -3.10 -32.64
CA ILE A 326 -3.31 -2.73 -31.50
C ILE A 326 -3.43 -1.21 -31.41
N ILE A 327 -2.31 -0.50 -31.49
CA ILE A 327 -2.27 0.97 -31.44
C ILE A 327 -3.04 1.57 -32.61
N ASN A 328 -2.78 1.11 -33.85
CA ASN A 328 -3.46 1.61 -35.06
C ASN A 328 -4.97 1.35 -34.99
N TYR A 329 -5.39 0.16 -34.56
CA TYR A 329 -6.81 -0.13 -34.36
C TYR A 329 -7.44 0.82 -33.33
N PHE A 330 -6.78 1.07 -32.22
CA PHE A 330 -7.26 1.99 -31.17
C PHE A 330 -7.39 3.42 -31.71
N LEU A 331 -6.37 3.92 -32.45
CA LEU A 331 -6.39 5.26 -33.03
C LEU A 331 -7.49 5.42 -34.08
N ASP A 332 -7.70 4.40 -34.93
CA ASP A 332 -8.79 4.39 -35.93
C ASP A 332 -10.17 4.45 -35.24
N ARG A 333 -10.34 3.71 -34.15
CA ARG A 333 -11.58 3.79 -33.35
C ARG A 333 -11.78 5.17 -32.73
N CYS A 334 -10.75 5.74 -32.11
CA CYS A 334 -10.83 7.09 -31.54
C CYS A 334 -11.23 8.13 -32.60
N SER A 335 -10.65 8.05 -33.82
CA SER A 335 -10.99 8.99 -34.89
C SER A 335 -12.42 8.85 -35.43
N LYS A 336 -13.03 7.67 -35.30
CA LYS A 336 -14.43 7.42 -35.69
C LYS A 336 -15.45 7.82 -34.60
N MET A 337 -15.00 7.98 -33.36
CA MET A 337 -15.88 8.34 -32.27
C MET A 337 -15.91 9.87 -31.98
N GLY A 338 -15.04 10.67 -32.65
CA GLY A 338 -14.91 12.11 -32.48
C GLY A 338 -13.90 12.43 -31.40
#